data_e6ef1b0dbae6332e4feebab1f760a96d
#
_entry.id   e6ef1b0dbae6332e4feebab1f760a96d
#
_cell.length_a   1.000
_cell.length_b   1.000
_cell.length_c   1.000
_cell.angle_alpha   90.00
_cell.angle_beta   90.00
_cell.angle_gamma   90.00
#
_symmetry.space_group_name_H-M   'P 1'
#
loop_
_entity.id
_entity.type
_entity.pdbx_description
1 polymer ?
#
loop_
_entity_poly.entity_id
_entity_poly.type
_entity_poly.pdbx_seq_one_letter_code
_entity_poly.pdbx_strand_id
1 'polypeptide(L)'
;MPIRIDNDLPVKKVLEQENIFVMDEHRAMTQDIRPLDILILNLMPLKEDTELQLLRSLSNTPLQVNISFIRTMSYESKHVSESHLERFYSDFEHVKNRKWDGLIITGAPVENMEFEEVEYWDELTAIMDWSVTNVTSTLHICWGAQAGLYY
;
A
#
# COMPACT_ATOMS: atom_id res chain seq x y z
N MET A 1 4.85 18.97 1.24
CA MET A 1 3.89 18.72 2.35
C MET A 1 3.96 17.24 2.69
N PRO A 2 3.73 16.83 3.92
CA PRO A 2 4.07 15.48 4.38
C PRO A 2 3.01 14.44 4.04
N ILE A 3 3.44 13.18 4.02
CA ILE A 3 2.51 12.05 4.02
C ILE A 3 1.79 11.96 5.38
N ARG A 4 0.51 11.58 5.34
CA ARG A 4 -0.24 11.21 6.53
C ARG A 4 -0.14 9.72 6.74
N ILE A 5 0.31 9.32 7.91
CA ILE A 5 0.40 7.94 8.36
C ILE A 5 -0.16 7.81 9.77
N ASP A 6 -0.49 6.58 10.16
CA ASP A 6 -0.90 6.29 11.54
C ASP A 6 0.23 6.65 12.51
N ASN A 7 -0.13 7.26 13.64
CA ASN A 7 0.83 7.70 14.65
C ASN A 7 1.66 6.57 15.24
N ASP A 8 1.08 5.39 15.32
CA ASP A 8 1.68 4.22 15.92
C ASP A 8 2.40 3.31 14.91
N LEU A 9 2.43 3.68 13.64
CA LEU A 9 3.14 2.92 12.63
C LEU A 9 4.66 2.91 12.94
N PRO A 10 5.29 1.73 13.12
CA PRO A 10 6.69 1.62 13.59
C PRO A 10 7.70 2.41 12.75
N VAL A 11 7.52 2.44 11.41
CA VAL A 11 8.42 3.14 10.49
C VAL A 11 8.38 4.67 10.64
N LYS A 12 7.38 5.24 11.31
CA LYS A 12 7.29 6.68 11.57
C LYS A 12 8.56 7.21 12.24
N LYS A 13 9.05 6.52 13.27
CA LYS A 13 10.24 6.93 14.01
C LYS A 13 11.50 6.95 13.13
N VAL A 14 11.62 6.01 12.20
CA VAL A 14 12.76 5.95 11.28
C VAL A 14 12.70 7.12 10.30
N LEU A 15 11.53 7.40 9.74
CA LEU A 15 11.32 8.54 8.83
C LEU A 15 11.66 9.88 9.51
N GLU A 16 11.22 10.07 10.75
CA GLU A 16 11.53 11.28 11.53
C GLU A 16 13.05 11.42 11.81
N GLN A 17 13.75 10.32 12.09
CA GLN A 17 15.21 10.32 12.26
C GLN A 17 15.95 10.65 10.96
N GLU A 18 15.38 10.34 9.82
CA GLU A 18 15.90 10.69 8.50
C GLU A 18 15.53 12.12 8.06
N ASN A 19 14.95 12.93 8.95
CA ASN A 19 14.42 14.26 8.66
C ASN A 19 13.34 14.28 7.56
N ILE A 20 12.64 13.17 7.39
CA ILE A 20 11.48 13.07 6.51
C ILE A 20 10.25 13.48 7.31
N PHE A 21 9.61 14.55 6.89
CA PHE A 21 8.46 15.08 7.61
C PHE A 21 7.21 14.24 7.34
N VAL A 22 6.69 13.62 8.38
CA VAL A 22 5.42 12.89 8.38
C VAL A 22 4.38 13.67 9.19
N MET A 23 3.12 13.59 8.78
CA MET A 23 2.03 14.32 9.40
C MET A 23 1.17 13.36 10.22
N ASP A 24 0.82 13.77 11.42
CA ASP A 24 -0.19 13.07 12.21
C ASP A 24 -1.62 13.42 11.75
N GLU A 25 -2.58 12.63 12.21
CA GLU A 25 -3.99 12.78 11.81
C GLU A 25 -4.57 14.13 12.24
N HIS A 26 -4.24 14.61 13.43
CA HIS A 26 -4.78 15.86 13.95
C HIS A 26 -4.34 17.05 13.10
N ARG A 27 -3.08 17.09 12.72
CA ARG A 27 -2.53 18.15 11.87
C ARG A 27 -3.06 18.08 10.44
N ALA A 28 -3.27 16.87 9.92
CA ALA A 28 -3.85 16.67 8.60
C ALA A 28 -5.29 17.19 8.49
N MET A 29 -6.09 17.02 9.54
CA MET A 29 -7.49 17.47 9.57
C MET A 29 -7.65 19.00 9.67
N THR A 30 -6.61 19.72 10.08
CA THR A 30 -6.66 21.20 10.21
C THR A 30 -6.27 21.91 8.93
N GLN A 31 -5.94 21.20 7.86
CA GLN A 31 -5.58 21.77 6.56
C GLN A 31 -6.76 21.74 5.59
N ASP A 32 -7.04 22.87 4.97
CA ASP A 32 -8.09 23.02 3.94
C ASP A 32 -7.57 22.61 2.55
N ILE A 33 -7.00 21.41 2.45
CA ILE A 33 -6.43 20.85 1.21
C ILE A 33 -6.94 19.42 1.05
N ARG A 34 -7.49 19.10 -0.12
CA ARG A 34 -7.83 17.71 -0.47
C ARG A 34 -6.54 16.91 -0.61
N PRO A 35 -6.27 15.93 0.24
CA PRO A 35 -5.13 15.04 0.07
C PRO A 35 -5.34 14.07 -1.09
N LEU A 36 -4.25 13.50 -1.60
CA LEU A 36 -4.30 12.33 -2.48
C LEU A 36 -4.45 11.07 -1.61
N ASP A 37 -5.41 10.24 -1.93
CA ASP A 37 -5.63 8.96 -1.27
C ASP A 37 -4.93 7.84 -2.07
N ILE A 38 -3.85 7.30 -1.52
CA ILE A 38 -3.04 6.25 -2.14
C ILE A 38 -3.23 4.94 -1.39
N LEU A 39 -3.60 3.91 -2.13
CA LEU A 39 -3.73 2.55 -1.64
C LEU A 39 -2.48 1.75 -2.01
N ILE A 40 -1.96 0.94 -1.09
CA ILE A 40 -0.79 0.10 -1.34
C ILE A 40 -1.16 -1.36 -1.06
N LEU A 41 -1.20 -2.17 -2.12
CA LEU A 41 -1.27 -3.62 -2.01
C LEU A 41 0.15 -4.15 -1.83
N ASN A 42 0.49 -4.47 -0.59
CA ASN A 42 1.83 -4.94 -0.24
C ASN A 42 1.88 -6.47 -0.24
N LEU A 43 2.45 -7.05 -1.31
CA LEU A 43 2.62 -8.50 -1.49
C LEU A 43 3.96 -9.02 -0.95
N MET A 44 4.85 -8.11 -0.51
CA MET A 44 6.17 -8.49 0.00
C MET A 44 6.07 -9.19 1.36
N PRO A 45 6.95 -10.17 1.64
CA PRO A 45 6.96 -10.88 2.93
C PRO A 45 7.44 -10.00 4.09
N LEU A 46 8.42 -9.12 3.86
CA LEU A 46 8.94 -8.16 4.85
C LEU A 46 8.17 -6.84 4.70
N LYS A 47 7.01 -6.78 5.34
CA LYS A 47 6.07 -5.66 5.20
C LYS A 47 6.68 -4.32 5.60
N GLU A 48 7.28 -4.26 6.79
CA GLU A 48 7.83 -3.02 7.36
C GLU A 48 8.96 -2.42 6.52
N ASP A 49 9.82 -3.25 5.94
CA ASP A 49 10.89 -2.78 5.05
C ASP A 49 10.30 -2.14 3.77
N THR A 50 9.29 -2.77 3.21
CA THR A 50 8.60 -2.27 2.01
C THR A 50 7.81 -1.01 2.32
N GLU A 51 7.13 -0.96 3.46
CA GLU A 51 6.45 0.24 3.96
C GLU A 51 7.43 1.42 4.03
N LEU A 52 8.58 1.20 4.68
CA LEU A 52 9.61 2.23 4.84
C LEU A 52 10.12 2.77 3.49
N GLN A 53 10.43 1.87 2.54
CA GLN A 53 10.93 2.24 1.22
C GLN A 53 9.89 3.04 0.42
N LEU A 54 8.64 2.59 0.41
CA LEU A 54 7.56 3.28 -0.31
C LEU A 54 7.22 4.62 0.33
N LEU A 55 7.15 4.68 1.66
CA LEU A 55 6.85 5.92 2.38
C LEU A 55 7.95 6.97 2.20
N ARG A 56 9.23 6.57 2.15
CA ARG A 56 10.32 7.49 1.80
C ARG A 56 10.12 8.13 0.42
N SER A 57 9.75 7.31 -0.56
CA SER A 57 9.55 7.78 -1.93
C SER A 57 8.34 8.68 -2.05
N LEU A 58 7.23 8.31 -1.43
CA LEU A 58 5.98 9.07 -1.47
C LEU A 58 6.02 10.35 -0.65
N SER A 59 6.88 10.43 0.36
CA SER A 59 7.02 11.66 1.18
C SER A 59 7.76 12.78 0.45
N ASN A 60 8.47 12.49 -0.63
CA ASN A 60 9.20 13.49 -1.41
C ASN A 60 8.29 14.21 -2.42
N THR A 61 7.19 14.75 -1.95
CA THR A 61 6.22 15.51 -2.74
C THR A 61 5.70 16.73 -1.97
N PRO A 62 5.38 17.84 -2.66
CA PRO A 62 4.71 18.96 -2.03
C PRO A 62 3.21 18.71 -1.73
N LEU A 63 2.64 17.61 -2.23
CA LEU A 63 1.25 17.27 -2.06
C LEU A 63 1.02 16.54 -0.73
N GLN A 64 -0.14 16.76 -0.11
CA GLN A 64 -0.55 15.94 1.01
C GLN A 64 -1.02 14.58 0.49
N VAL A 65 -0.52 13.49 1.08
CA VAL A 65 -0.84 12.13 0.69
C VAL A 65 -1.30 11.34 1.91
N ASN A 66 -2.47 10.73 1.81
CA ASN A 66 -2.95 9.72 2.76
C ASN A 66 -2.57 8.35 2.23
N ILE A 67 -1.96 7.52 3.07
CA ILE A 67 -1.56 6.17 2.71
C ILE A 67 -2.45 5.17 3.46
N SER A 68 -2.94 4.19 2.74
CA SER A 68 -3.64 3.02 3.29
C SER A 68 -3.02 1.75 2.72
N PHE A 69 -2.77 0.77 3.61
CA PHE A 69 -2.24 -0.52 3.20
C PHE A 69 -3.34 -1.55 3.12
N ILE A 70 -3.28 -2.40 2.10
CA ILE A 70 -4.11 -3.60 1.99
C ILE A 70 -3.25 -4.85 1.81
N ARG A 71 -3.78 -5.95 2.26
CA ARG A 71 -3.21 -7.29 2.10
C ARG A 71 -4.19 -8.21 1.37
N THR A 72 -3.67 -9.28 0.82
CA THR A 72 -4.49 -10.39 0.32
C THR A 72 -4.93 -11.25 1.51
N MET A 73 -6.18 -11.70 1.48
CA MET A 73 -6.75 -12.57 2.53
C MET A 73 -6.45 -14.04 2.26
N SER A 74 -6.24 -14.40 1.00
CA SER A 74 -5.94 -15.78 0.59
C SER A 74 -4.55 -16.26 1.02
N TYR A 75 -3.68 -15.37 1.51
CA TYR A 75 -2.31 -15.72 1.90
C TYR A 75 -1.96 -15.18 3.28
N GLU A 76 -1.56 -16.06 4.18
CA GLU A 76 -1.04 -15.71 5.51
C GLU A 76 0.47 -15.44 5.45
N SER A 77 0.87 -14.21 5.78
CA SER A 77 2.28 -13.83 5.84
C SER A 77 2.95 -14.47 7.06
N LYS A 78 3.98 -15.29 6.82
CA LYS A 78 4.75 -16.00 7.88
C LYS A 78 5.79 -15.12 8.59
N HIS A 79 6.05 -13.92 8.10
CA HIS A 79 7.19 -13.08 8.54
C HIS A 79 6.76 -11.77 9.22
N VAL A 80 5.48 -11.55 9.42
CA VAL A 80 4.93 -10.33 10.06
C VAL A 80 4.05 -10.74 11.22
N SER A 81 4.10 -9.99 12.31
CA SER A 81 3.20 -10.23 13.42
C SER A 81 1.75 -9.99 12.99
N GLU A 82 0.86 -10.88 13.33
CA GLU A 82 -0.57 -10.75 13.04
C GLU A 82 -1.13 -9.44 13.59
N SER A 83 -0.66 -9.02 14.77
CA SER A 83 -1.01 -7.74 15.39
C SER A 83 -0.64 -6.51 14.55
N HIS A 84 0.46 -6.54 13.79
CA HIS A 84 0.84 -5.47 12.86
C HIS A 84 -0.14 -5.43 11.68
N LEU A 85 -0.43 -6.60 11.09
CA LEU A 85 -1.36 -6.69 9.97
C LEU A 85 -2.77 -6.26 10.35
N GLU A 86 -3.31 -6.75 11.46
CA GLU A 86 -4.64 -6.37 11.94
C GLU A 86 -4.77 -4.88 12.22
N ARG A 87 -3.70 -4.25 12.67
CA ARG A 87 -3.73 -2.84 13.06
C ARG A 87 -3.55 -1.87 11.89
N PHE A 88 -2.69 -2.19 10.93
CA PHE A 88 -2.27 -1.24 9.89
C PHE A 88 -2.71 -1.63 8.48
N TYR A 89 -3.18 -2.85 8.28
CA TYR A 89 -3.66 -3.35 7.00
C TYR A 89 -5.16 -3.56 7.00
N SER A 90 -5.78 -3.17 5.91
CA SER A 90 -7.20 -3.46 5.65
C SER A 90 -7.31 -4.56 4.61
N ASP A 91 -8.48 -5.22 4.61
CA ASP A 91 -8.84 -6.16 3.56
C ASP A 91 -9.45 -5.40 2.37
N PHE A 92 -9.38 -5.98 1.19
CA PHE A 92 -9.93 -5.38 -0.03
C PHE A 92 -11.41 -5.02 0.12
N GLU A 93 -12.20 -5.83 0.81
CA GLU A 93 -13.62 -5.60 1.06
C GLU A 93 -13.92 -4.25 1.73
N HIS A 94 -13.03 -3.79 2.60
CA HIS A 94 -13.19 -2.51 3.31
C HIS A 94 -12.89 -1.28 2.45
N VAL A 95 -12.11 -1.44 1.38
CA VAL A 95 -11.63 -0.32 0.55
C VAL A 95 -12.33 -0.22 -0.80
N LYS A 96 -12.96 -1.31 -1.28
CA LYS A 96 -13.52 -1.39 -2.64
C LYS A 96 -14.67 -0.43 -2.95
N ASN A 97 -15.37 0.05 -1.92
CA ASN A 97 -16.56 0.91 -2.09
C ASN A 97 -16.22 2.40 -2.25
N ARG A 98 -14.94 2.76 -2.28
CA ARG A 98 -14.51 4.15 -2.47
C ARG A 98 -13.60 4.31 -3.69
N LYS A 99 -13.43 5.55 -4.12
CA LYS A 99 -12.48 5.92 -5.18
C LYS A 99 -11.14 6.28 -4.57
N TRP A 100 -10.08 6.01 -5.32
CA TRP A 100 -8.70 6.27 -4.92
C TRP A 100 -7.96 7.04 -6.00
N ASP A 101 -7.05 7.91 -5.60
CA ASP A 101 -6.20 8.65 -6.55
C ASP A 101 -5.07 7.78 -7.10
N GLY A 102 -4.56 6.86 -6.30
CA GLY A 102 -3.54 5.92 -6.73
C GLY A 102 -3.62 4.55 -6.05
N LEU A 103 -3.15 3.54 -6.76
CA LEU A 103 -2.91 2.19 -6.25
C LEU A 103 -1.47 1.78 -6.58
N ILE A 104 -0.75 1.27 -5.59
CA ILE A 104 0.56 0.66 -5.79
C ILE A 104 0.43 -0.84 -5.53
N ILE A 105 0.79 -1.67 -6.50
CA ILE A 105 0.90 -3.12 -6.35
C ILE A 105 2.39 -3.47 -6.32
N THR A 106 2.86 -4.00 -5.20
CA THR A 106 4.28 -4.31 -5.00
C THR A 106 4.70 -5.59 -5.72
N GLY A 107 6.00 -5.87 -5.70
CA GLY A 107 6.51 -7.19 -6.05
C GLY A 107 6.12 -8.26 -5.03
N ALA A 108 6.40 -9.51 -5.39
CA ALA A 108 6.26 -10.68 -4.55
C ALA A 108 7.36 -11.69 -4.90
N PRO A 109 7.86 -12.50 -3.95
CA PRO A 109 8.91 -13.49 -4.21
C PRO A 109 8.32 -14.80 -4.72
N VAL A 110 7.59 -14.74 -5.82
CA VAL A 110 6.88 -15.88 -6.45
C VAL A 110 7.22 -16.01 -7.94
N GLU A 111 8.37 -15.47 -8.34
CA GLU A 111 8.84 -15.41 -9.74
C GLU A 111 9.09 -16.77 -10.39
N ASN A 112 9.15 -17.84 -9.60
CA ASN A 112 9.33 -19.22 -10.09
C ASN A 112 8.03 -20.03 -10.17
N MET A 113 6.88 -19.39 -9.90
CA MET A 113 5.56 -20.00 -9.97
C MET A 113 4.83 -19.50 -11.23
N GLU A 114 4.01 -20.34 -11.81
CA GLU A 114 3.03 -19.87 -12.80
C GLU A 114 2.04 -18.92 -12.12
N PHE A 115 1.53 -17.93 -12.84
CA PHE A 115 0.69 -16.90 -12.24
C PHE A 115 -0.56 -17.47 -11.57
N GLU A 116 -1.21 -18.43 -12.22
CA GLU A 116 -2.44 -19.06 -11.74
C GLU A 116 -2.21 -20.00 -10.55
N GLU A 117 -0.96 -20.40 -10.30
CA GLU A 117 -0.60 -21.23 -9.13
C GLU A 117 -0.36 -20.38 -7.86
N VAL A 118 -0.32 -19.05 -7.99
CA VAL A 118 -0.15 -18.16 -6.83
C VAL A 118 -1.45 -18.12 -6.04
N GLU A 119 -1.40 -18.44 -4.75
CA GLU A 119 -2.59 -18.59 -3.87
C GLU A 119 -3.56 -17.40 -3.91
N TYR A 120 -3.05 -16.19 -4.09
CA TYR A 120 -3.85 -14.96 -4.15
C TYR A 120 -4.09 -14.44 -5.57
N TRP A 121 -3.91 -15.27 -6.60
CA TRP A 121 -4.06 -14.83 -7.99
C TRP A 121 -5.44 -14.29 -8.30
N ASP A 122 -6.49 -15.02 -7.91
CA ASP A 122 -7.89 -14.60 -8.15
C ASP A 122 -8.22 -13.28 -7.43
N GLU A 123 -7.72 -13.10 -6.22
CA GLU A 123 -7.91 -11.86 -5.46
C GLU A 123 -7.15 -10.70 -6.12
N LEU A 124 -5.92 -10.94 -6.57
CA LEU A 124 -5.10 -9.94 -7.25
C LEU A 124 -5.75 -9.47 -8.56
N THR A 125 -6.24 -10.40 -9.39
CA THR A 125 -6.92 -10.06 -10.65
C THR A 125 -8.23 -9.31 -10.38
N ALA A 126 -9.00 -9.68 -9.37
CA ALA A 126 -10.18 -8.94 -8.96
C ALA A 126 -9.85 -7.49 -8.53
N ILE A 127 -8.73 -7.28 -7.83
CA ILE A 127 -8.25 -5.94 -7.47
C ILE A 127 -7.81 -5.16 -8.72
N MET A 128 -7.16 -5.81 -9.69
CA MET A 128 -6.76 -5.19 -10.95
C MET A 128 -8.00 -4.73 -11.75
N ASP A 129 -8.99 -5.59 -11.92
CA ASP A 129 -10.27 -5.24 -12.58
C ASP A 129 -10.98 -4.07 -11.89
N TRP A 130 -11.09 -4.14 -10.58
CA TRP A 130 -11.68 -3.07 -9.78
C TRP A 130 -10.92 -1.74 -9.96
N SER A 131 -9.60 -1.79 -10.07
CA SER A 131 -8.77 -0.60 -10.18
C SER A 131 -9.05 0.20 -11.45
N VAL A 132 -9.45 -0.45 -12.54
CA VAL A 132 -9.78 0.21 -13.82
C VAL A 132 -10.86 1.29 -13.66
N THR A 133 -11.82 1.07 -12.78
CA THR A 133 -12.94 2.01 -12.58
C THR A 133 -12.85 2.80 -11.28
N ASN A 134 -12.07 2.33 -10.30
CA ASN A 134 -12.06 2.89 -8.94
C ASN A 134 -10.77 3.62 -8.57
N VAL A 135 -9.74 3.53 -9.39
CA VAL A 135 -8.43 4.16 -9.15
C VAL A 135 -8.06 5.04 -10.34
N THR A 136 -7.56 6.24 -10.07
CA THR A 136 -7.15 7.16 -11.14
C THR A 136 -5.87 6.69 -11.84
N SER A 137 -4.90 6.16 -11.08
CA SER A 137 -3.63 5.67 -11.61
C SER A 137 -3.12 4.49 -10.79
N THR A 138 -2.65 3.44 -11.46
CA THR A 138 -2.07 2.25 -10.82
C THR A 138 -0.59 2.11 -11.20
N LEU A 139 0.26 1.92 -10.18
CA LEU A 139 1.67 1.61 -10.34
C LEU A 139 1.92 0.17 -9.95
N HIS A 140 2.43 -0.60 -10.89
CA HIS A 140 2.84 -1.99 -10.69
C HIS A 140 4.36 -2.07 -10.57
N ILE A 141 4.88 -2.77 -9.56
CA ILE A 141 6.32 -2.85 -9.27
C ILE A 141 6.79 -4.31 -9.36
N CYS A 142 7.91 -4.56 -10.05
CA CYS A 142 8.59 -5.84 -10.12
C CYS A 142 7.66 -6.98 -10.58
N TRP A 143 7.49 -8.04 -9.78
CA TRP A 143 6.57 -9.13 -10.10
C TRP A 143 5.13 -8.65 -10.28
N GLY A 144 4.69 -7.67 -9.51
CA GLY A 144 3.37 -7.04 -9.73
C GLY A 144 3.21 -6.43 -11.12
N ALA A 145 4.30 -5.91 -11.72
CA ALA A 145 4.28 -5.42 -13.09
C ALA A 145 4.19 -6.58 -14.10
N GLN A 146 4.89 -7.69 -13.84
CA GLN A 146 4.77 -8.88 -14.68
C GLN A 146 3.36 -9.46 -14.65
N ALA A 147 2.77 -9.56 -13.45
CA ALA A 147 1.39 -10.00 -13.26
C ALA A 147 0.38 -9.12 -14.01
N GLY A 148 0.54 -7.78 -13.93
CA GLY A 148 -0.34 -6.84 -14.61
C GLY A 148 -0.16 -6.79 -16.14
N LEU A 149 0.99 -7.25 -16.67
CA LEU A 149 1.20 -7.40 -18.11
C LEU A 149 0.69 -8.75 -18.63
N TYR A 150 0.68 -9.75 -17.77
CA TYR A 150 0.18 -11.08 -18.09
C TYR A 150 -1.35 -11.10 -18.13
N TYR A 151 -1.99 -10.48 -17.13
CA TYR A 151 -3.44 -10.36 -17.00
C TYR A 151 -4.01 -9.32 -17.96
#